data_2d050eeceefe46f42e2ce8645b2e3fd8
#
_entry.id   2d050eeceefe46f42e2ce8645b2e3fd8
#
_cell.length_a   1.000
_cell.length_b   1.000
_cell.length_c   1.000
_cell.angle_alpha   90.00
_cell.angle_beta   90.00
_cell.angle_gamma   90.00
#
_symmetry.space_group_name_H-M   'P 1'
#
loop_
_entity.id
_entity.type
_entity.pdbx_description
1 polymer ?
#
loop_
_entity_poly.entity_id
_entity_poly.type
_entity_poly.pdbx_seq_one_letter_code
_entity_poly.pdbx_strand_id
1 'polypeptide(L)'
;MSRDLMKAQVELIDAAYATATDAGRWADMVACAQSWFGGLGAVYARSADRPAANRLLATSYDGAFKASYNARYAGINPLIANPRKIAKPLLHSEEVIAYDDLTRTEFYADWMAPQDMDYGISLEISGGGDSTLNFAILRSRTLGRFSD
;
A
#
# COMPACT_ATOMS: atom_id res chain seq x y z
N MET A 1 14.47 -23.06 -1.08
CA MET A 1 13.31 -22.21 -1.45
C MET A 1 12.21 -23.09 -1.99
N SER A 2 10.98 -22.96 -1.49
CA SER A 2 9.87 -23.81 -1.95
C SER A 2 9.52 -23.50 -3.41
N ARG A 3 8.94 -24.48 -4.11
CA ARG A 3 8.50 -24.33 -5.52
C ARG A 3 7.46 -23.21 -5.66
N ASP A 4 6.61 -23.06 -4.65
CA ASP A 4 5.59 -22.01 -4.63
C ASP A 4 6.20 -20.61 -4.47
N LEU A 5 7.23 -20.47 -3.67
CA LEU A 5 7.94 -19.21 -3.49
C LEU A 5 8.66 -18.76 -4.77
N MET A 6 9.27 -19.69 -5.49
CA MET A 6 9.88 -19.41 -6.80
C MET A 6 8.82 -18.97 -7.82
N LYS A 7 7.67 -19.63 -7.85
CA LYS A 7 6.57 -19.26 -8.73
C LYS A 7 6.06 -17.85 -8.41
N ALA A 8 5.84 -17.56 -7.13
CA ALA A 8 5.42 -16.21 -6.68
C ALA A 8 6.41 -15.13 -7.13
N GLN A 9 7.71 -15.39 -6.97
CA GLN A 9 8.74 -14.43 -7.40
C GLN A 9 8.68 -14.16 -8.91
N VAL A 10 8.57 -15.19 -9.73
CA VAL A 10 8.50 -15.04 -11.19
C VAL A 10 7.26 -14.25 -11.58
N GLU A 11 6.09 -14.62 -11.06
CA GLU A 11 4.82 -13.94 -11.38
C GLU A 11 4.83 -12.46 -10.96
N LEU A 12 5.39 -12.16 -9.77
CA LEU A 12 5.51 -10.77 -9.29
C LEU A 12 6.50 -9.96 -10.13
N ILE A 13 7.63 -10.54 -10.52
CA ILE A 13 8.61 -9.89 -11.38
C ILE A 13 8.00 -9.58 -12.76
N ASP A 14 7.32 -10.54 -13.37
CA ASP A 14 6.67 -10.34 -14.66
C ASP A 14 5.59 -9.25 -14.59
N ALA A 15 4.75 -9.27 -13.55
CA ALA A 15 3.74 -8.25 -13.32
C ALA A 15 4.37 -6.85 -13.10
N ALA A 16 5.47 -6.77 -12.36
CA ALA A 16 6.19 -5.52 -12.14
C ALA A 16 6.79 -4.95 -13.43
N TYR A 17 7.43 -5.78 -14.25
CA TYR A 17 7.96 -5.34 -15.56
C TYR A 17 6.87 -4.84 -16.49
N ALA A 18 5.70 -5.47 -16.48
CA ALA A 18 4.57 -5.02 -17.31
C ALA A 18 4.11 -3.59 -16.96
N THR A 19 4.23 -3.17 -15.70
CA THR A 19 3.86 -1.80 -15.28
C THR A 19 4.78 -0.71 -15.85
N ALA A 20 6.01 -1.06 -16.22
CA ALA A 20 6.99 -0.12 -16.77
C ALA A 20 6.60 0.39 -18.17
N THR A 21 5.83 -0.39 -18.91
CA THR A 21 5.41 -0.07 -20.28
C THR A 21 3.93 0.30 -20.39
N ASP A 22 3.13 -0.05 -19.39
CA ASP A 22 1.68 0.18 -19.38
C ASP A 22 1.20 0.46 -17.95
N ALA A 23 0.81 1.70 -17.68
CA ALA A 23 0.29 2.11 -16.38
C ALA A 23 -1.01 1.39 -15.97
N GLY A 24 -1.79 0.86 -16.94
CA GLY A 24 -2.97 0.04 -16.66
C GLY A 24 -2.64 -1.30 -15.99
N ARG A 25 -1.39 -1.76 -16.10
CA ARG A 25 -0.92 -3.01 -15.52
C ARG A 25 -0.71 -2.97 -13.99
N TRP A 26 -0.79 -1.80 -13.37
CA TRP A 26 -0.76 -1.71 -11.91
C TRP A 26 -1.90 -2.49 -11.25
N ALA A 27 -3.07 -2.56 -11.86
CA ALA A 27 -4.17 -3.39 -11.37
C ALA A 27 -3.82 -4.88 -11.36
N ASP A 28 -3.14 -5.36 -12.39
CA ASP A 28 -2.67 -6.76 -12.49
C ASP A 28 -1.60 -7.05 -11.43
N MET A 29 -0.68 -6.09 -11.21
CA MET A 29 0.34 -6.20 -10.18
C MET A 29 -0.27 -6.29 -8.77
N VAL A 30 -1.28 -5.46 -8.48
CA VAL A 30 -2.03 -5.50 -7.23
C VAL A 30 -2.71 -6.86 -7.04
N ALA A 31 -3.39 -7.36 -8.08
CA ALA A 31 -4.08 -8.65 -8.02
C ALA A 31 -3.10 -9.82 -7.82
N CYS A 32 -1.96 -9.79 -8.50
CA CYS A 32 -0.91 -10.79 -8.35
C CYS A 32 -0.36 -10.82 -6.92
N ALA A 33 0.01 -9.68 -6.39
CA ALA A 33 0.52 -9.58 -5.02
C ALA A 33 -0.53 -10.02 -3.99
N GLN A 34 -1.79 -9.64 -4.17
CA GLN A 34 -2.88 -10.08 -3.30
C GLN A 34 -3.07 -11.60 -3.30
N SER A 35 -2.92 -12.25 -4.45
CA SER A 35 -3.06 -13.70 -4.54
C SER A 35 -2.00 -14.47 -3.73
N TRP A 36 -0.80 -13.89 -3.59
CA TRP A 36 0.31 -14.50 -2.87
C TRP A 36 0.38 -14.12 -1.39
N PHE A 37 0.10 -12.85 -1.07
CA PHE A 37 0.27 -12.34 0.29
C PHE A 37 -1.03 -12.26 1.09
N GLY A 38 -2.18 -12.40 0.42
CA GLY A 38 -3.48 -12.12 1.02
C GLY A 38 -3.69 -10.62 1.26
N GLY A 39 -4.81 -10.27 1.86
CA GLY A 39 -5.14 -8.88 2.16
C GLY A 39 -5.63 -8.08 0.96
N LEU A 40 -5.48 -6.78 1.04
CA LEU A 40 -5.89 -5.82 0.02
C LEU A 40 -4.68 -5.01 -0.45
N GLY A 41 -4.51 -4.89 -1.75
CA GLY A 41 -3.37 -4.20 -2.35
C GLY A 41 -3.74 -2.83 -2.92
N ALA A 42 -2.75 -1.93 -2.96
CA ALA A 42 -2.94 -0.60 -3.53
C ALA A 42 -1.65 0.01 -4.04
N VAL A 43 -1.79 0.89 -5.02
CA VAL A 43 -0.75 1.80 -5.50
C VAL A 43 -1.19 3.23 -5.25
N TYR A 44 -0.39 3.96 -4.49
CA TYR A 44 -0.62 5.36 -4.16
C TYR A 44 0.39 6.25 -4.89
N ALA A 45 -0.08 7.32 -5.52
CA ALA A 45 0.78 8.43 -5.90
C ALA A 45 0.90 9.38 -4.70
N ARG A 46 2.13 9.67 -4.32
CA ARG A 46 2.47 10.51 -3.18
C ARG A 46 3.12 11.80 -3.65
N SER A 47 2.68 12.92 -3.09
CA SER A 47 3.33 14.20 -3.22
C SER A 47 4.06 14.54 -1.91
N ALA A 48 5.35 14.86 -2.00
CA ALA A 48 6.15 15.25 -0.83
C ALA A 48 5.63 16.54 -0.18
N ASP A 49 5.19 17.49 -1.00
CA ASP A 49 4.86 18.85 -0.54
C ASP A 49 3.37 19.05 -0.27
N ARG A 50 2.52 18.20 -0.82
CA ARG A 50 1.06 18.34 -0.73
C ARG A 50 0.37 17.02 -0.41
N PRO A 51 0.28 16.61 0.87
CA PRO A 51 -0.37 15.35 1.27
C PRO A 51 -1.81 15.23 0.77
N ALA A 52 -2.56 16.33 0.71
CA ALA A 52 -3.92 16.35 0.16
C ALA A 52 -3.98 16.03 -1.35
N ALA A 53 -2.86 16.09 -2.05
CA ALA A 53 -2.75 15.69 -3.45
C ALA A 53 -2.43 14.20 -3.64
N ASN A 54 -2.19 13.46 -2.56
CA ASN A 54 -2.01 12.02 -2.64
C ASN A 54 -3.26 11.37 -3.25
N ARG A 55 -3.03 10.36 -4.07
CA ARG A 55 -4.12 9.67 -4.78
C ARG A 55 -3.89 8.17 -4.79
N LEU A 56 -4.98 7.46 -4.65
CA LEU A 56 -5.03 6.03 -4.84
C LEU A 56 -5.25 5.74 -6.33
N LEU A 57 -4.24 5.17 -6.98
CA LEU A 57 -4.24 4.95 -8.43
C LEU A 57 -4.88 3.62 -8.81
N ALA A 58 -4.39 2.54 -8.20
CA ALA A 58 -4.87 1.19 -8.45
C ALA A 58 -5.08 0.48 -7.11
N THR A 59 -6.12 -0.33 -7.01
CA THR A 59 -6.43 -1.01 -5.76
C THR A 59 -7.42 -2.16 -5.96
N SER A 60 -7.40 -3.11 -5.04
CA SER A 60 -8.43 -4.11 -4.84
C SER A 60 -9.51 -3.68 -3.83
N TYR A 61 -9.48 -2.44 -3.34
CA TYR A 61 -10.49 -1.90 -2.44
C TYR A 61 -11.82 -1.70 -3.16
N ASP A 62 -12.91 -1.76 -2.41
CA ASP A 62 -14.21 -1.35 -2.90
C ASP A 62 -14.18 0.11 -3.43
N GLY A 63 -14.93 0.38 -4.51
CA GLY A 63 -14.92 1.68 -5.16
C GLY A 63 -15.33 2.85 -4.27
N ALA A 64 -16.22 2.63 -3.29
CA ALA A 64 -16.62 3.64 -2.33
C ALA A 64 -15.46 4.03 -1.40
N PHE A 65 -14.64 3.07 -0.97
CA PHE A 65 -13.45 3.33 -0.16
C PHE A 65 -12.36 4.03 -0.97
N LYS A 66 -12.17 3.67 -2.23
CA LYS A 66 -11.26 4.40 -3.13
C LYS A 66 -11.71 5.86 -3.30
N ALA A 67 -12.98 6.10 -3.55
CA ALA A 67 -13.53 7.44 -3.70
C ALA A 67 -13.37 8.29 -2.44
N SER A 68 -13.72 7.74 -1.28
CA SER A 68 -13.57 8.43 0.02
C SER A 68 -12.12 8.70 0.38
N TYR A 69 -11.20 7.80 0.03
CA TYR A 69 -9.76 8.04 0.20
C TYR A 69 -9.32 9.26 -0.57
N ASN A 70 -9.62 9.31 -1.86
CA ASN A 70 -9.21 10.42 -2.73
C ASN A 70 -9.88 11.75 -2.36
N ALA A 71 -11.11 11.70 -1.82
CA ALA A 71 -11.84 12.90 -1.41
C ALA A 71 -11.37 13.45 -0.06
N ARG A 72 -10.98 12.60 0.90
CA ARG A 72 -10.73 13.01 2.27
C ARG A 72 -9.49 12.39 2.90
N TYR A 73 -9.41 11.06 2.91
CA TYR A 73 -8.46 10.34 3.76
C TYR A 73 -7.01 10.42 3.28
N ALA A 74 -6.78 10.75 2.01
CA ALA A 74 -5.43 10.95 1.48
C ALA A 74 -4.63 12.00 2.27
N GLY A 75 -5.30 13.06 2.74
CA GLY A 75 -4.66 14.16 3.49
C GLY A 75 -4.36 13.83 4.96
N ILE A 76 -5.02 12.81 5.51
CA ILE A 76 -4.88 12.44 6.93
C ILE A 76 -4.34 11.02 7.15
N ASN A 77 -3.93 10.33 6.09
CA ASN A 77 -3.36 8.99 6.18
C ASN A 77 -1.98 9.03 6.88
N PRO A 78 -1.88 8.53 8.12
CA PRO A 78 -0.64 8.62 8.90
C PRO A 78 0.47 7.72 8.37
N LEU A 79 0.13 6.71 7.56
CA LEU A 79 1.10 5.79 6.97
C LEU A 79 1.86 6.41 5.80
N ILE A 80 1.31 7.43 5.16
CA ILE A 80 1.88 8.09 3.98
C ILE A 80 2.23 9.55 4.25
N ALA A 81 1.43 10.25 5.04
CA ALA A 81 1.58 11.68 5.26
C ALA A 81 2.79 12.05 6.14
N ASN A 82 3.34 11.09 6.88
CA ASN A 82 4.47 11.35 7.76
C ASN A 82 5.81 11.29 6.97
N PRO A 83 6.56 12.41 6.87
CA PRO A 83 7.79 12.47 6.10
C PRO A 83 8.99 11.81 6.80
N ARG A 84 8.78 10.81 7.63
CA ARG A 84 9.90 10.05 8.19
C ARG A 84 10.72 9.49 7.03
N LYS A 85 11.91 10.03 6.83
CA LYS A 85 12.94 9.49 5.94
C LYS A 85 13.48 8.18 6.55
N ILE A 86 12.68 7.14 6.48
CA ILE A 86 13.16 5.82 6.83
C ILE A 86 13.90 5.32 5.59
N ALA A 87 15.21 5.10 5.74
CA ALA A 87 16.11 4.73 4.64
C ALA A 87 15.95 3.26 4.20
N LYS A 88 14.72 2.75 4.20
CA LYS A 88 14.40 1.39 3.75
C LYS A 88 13.39 1.45 2.61
N PRO A 89 13.58 0.72 1.50
CA PRO A 89 12.59 0.66 0.43
C PRO A 89 11.31 -0.06 0.85
N LEU A 90 11.42 -1.08 1.69
CA LEU A 90 10.29 -1.85 2.22
C LEU A 90 10.06 -1.52 3.69
N LEU A 91 8.85 -1.12 4.03
CA LEU A 91 8.44 -0.72 5.39
C LEU A 91 7.24 -1.52 5.86
N HIS A 92 7.29 -1.96 7.11
CA HIS A 92 6.11 -2.39 7.84
C HIS A 92 5.37 -1.17 8.40
N SER A 93 4.05 -1.22 8.48
CA SER A 93 3.24 -0.12 9.03
C SER A 93 3.64 0.27 10.43
N GLU A 94 4.05 -0.70 11.26
CA GLU A 94 4.51 -0.49 12.63
C GLU A 94 5.86 0.25 12.73
N GLU A 95 6.65 0.27 11.67
CA GLU A 95 7.87 1.10 11.59
C GLU A 95 7.54 2.57 11.33
N VAL A 96 6.37 2.85 10.76
CA VAL A 96 5.90 4.22 10.45
C VAL A 96 5.14 4.81 11.62
N ILE A 97 4.24 4.03 12.20
CA ILE A 97 3.42 4.41 13.37
C ILE A 97 3.12 3.17 14.21
N ALA A 98 3.24 3.29 15.53
CA ALA A 98 2.88 2.20 16.41
C ALA A 98 1.41 1.79 16.23
N TYR A 99 1.11 0.51 16.28
CA TYR A 99 -0.25 -0.01 16.03
C TYR A 99 -1.29 0.62 16.96
N ASP A 100 -0.98 0.77 18.26
CA ASP A 100 -1.87 1.38 19.23
C ASP A 100 -2.16 2.87 18.93
N ASP A 101 -1.19 3.57 18.36
CA ASP A 101 -1.39 4.97 17.94
C ASP A 101 -2.19 5.04 16.64
N LEU A 102 -1.94 4.13 15.69
CA LEU A 102 -2.72 4.02 14.46
C LEU A 102 -4.20 3.80 14.76
N THR A 103 -4.52 2.87 15.65
CA THR A 103 -5.91 2.52 16.00
C THR A 103 -6.70 3.64 16.67
N ARG A 104 -6.01 4.67 17.18
CA ARG A 104 -6.64 5.87 17.75
C ARG A 104 -6.94 6.95 16.71
N THR A 105 -6.50 6.79 15.48
CA THR A 105 -6.71 7.77 14.43
C THR A 105 -8.10 7.65 13.80
N GLU A 106 -8.64 8.77 13.33
CA GLU A 106 -9.85 8.80 12.51
C GLU A 106 -9.67 7.95 11.25
N PHE A 107 -8.50 8.03 10.63
CA PHE A 107 -8.17 7.25 9.43
C PHE A 107 -8.37 5.74 9.66
N TYR A 108 -7.90 5.22 10.79
CA TYR A 108 -8.09 3.82 11.12
C TYR A 108 -9.57 3.49 11.37
N ALA A 109 -10.22 4.27 12.23
CA ALA A 109 -11.60 3.98 12.66
C ALA A 109 -12.60 4.04 11.51
N ASP A 110 -12.47 5.03 10.64
CA ASP A 110 -13.45 5.32 9.61
C ASP A 110 -13.11 4.71 8.24
N TRP A 111 -11.84 4.42 8.00
CA TRP A 111 -11.40 3.95 6.67
C TRP A 111 -10.71 2.58 6.68
N MET A 112 -9.78 2.30 7.59
CA MET A 112 -9.09 1.01 7.65
C MET A 112 -9.93 -0.09 8.28
N ALA A 113 -10.46 0.13 9.47
CA ALA A 113 -11.20 -0.87 10.24
C ALA A 113 -12.44 -1.42 9.50
N PRO A 114 -13.27 -0.61 8.81
CA PRO A 114 -14.39 -1.13 8.02
C PRO A 114 -13.98 -2.06 6.87
N GLN A 115 -12.73 -2.00 6.43
CA GLN A 115 -12.17 -2.86 5.38
C GLN A 115 -11.34 -4.03 5.94
N ASP A 116 -11.35 -4.23 7.26
CA ASP A 116 -10.58 -5.26 7.95
C ASP A 116 -9.06 -5.13 7.68
N MET A 117 -8.55 -3.91 7.79
CA MET A 117 -7.13 -3.60 7.61
C MET A 117 -6.48 -3.26 8.94
N ASP A 118 -5.43 -3.97 9.31
CA ASP A 118 -4.70 -3.79 10.57
C ASP A 118 -3.19 -3.61 10.38
N TYR A 119 -2.59 -4.43 9.54
CA TYR A 119 -1.15 -4.47 9.31
C TYR A 119 -0.83 -4.27 7.85
N GLY A 120 0.25 -3.57 7.56
CA GLY A 120 0.67 -3.32 6.19
C GLY A 120 2.16 -3.45 5.96
N ILE A 121 2.50 -3.74 4.72
CA ILE A 121 3.82 -3.49 4.17
C ILE A 121 3.68 -2.55 2.99
N SER A 122 4.68 -1.72 2.79
CA SER A 122 4.73 -0.82 1.64
C SER A 122 6.13 -0.76 1.03
N LEU A 123 6.17 -0.63 -0.28
CA LEU A 123 7.37 -0.43 -1.07
C LEU A 123 7.31 0.97 -1.68
N GLU A 124 8.30 1.81 -1.38
CA GLU A 124 8.43 3.11 -2.03
C GLU A 124 9.19 2.96 -3.34
N ILE A 125 8.59 3.45 -4.41
CA ILE A 125 9.16 3.46 -5.76
C ILE A 125 9.38 4.91 -6.15
N SER A 126 10.63 5.34 -6.18
CA SER A 126 11.00 6.69 -6.57
C SER A 126 11.16 6.79 -8.10
N GLY A 127 10.35 7.64 -8.72
CA GLY A 127 10.35 7.86 -10.18
C GLY A 127 11.13 9.09 -10.64
N GLY A 128 11.82 9.80 -9.75
CA GLY A 128 12.42 11.10 -10.01
C GLY A 128 11.42 12.24 -9.88
N GLY A 129 11.87 13.42 -9.43
CA GLY A 129 11.02 14.57 -9.12
C GLY A 129 10.33 14.46 -7.76
N ASP A 130 9.28 15.27 -7.55
CA ASP A 130 8.60 15.44 -6.26
C ASP A 130 7.53 14.36 -5.98
N SER A 131 7.32 13.46 -6.93
CA SER A 131 6.30 12.40 -6.82
C SER A 131 6.94 11.04 -6.64
N THR A 132 6.42 10.27 -5.70
CA THR A 132 6.76 8.87 -5.49
C THR A 132 5.53 7.99 -5.60
N LEU A 133 5.73 6.74 -5.98
CA LEU A 133 4.71 5.72 -5.88
C LEU A 133 4.95 4.87 -4.64
N ASN A 134 3.90 4.53 -3.94
CA ASN A 134 3.92 3.51 -2.89
C ASN A 134 3.04 2.35 -3.32
N PHE A 135 3.62 1.17 -3.36
CA PHE A 135 2.89 -0.08 -3.48
C PHE A 135 2.69 -0.65 -2.08
N ALA A 136 1.47 -0.94 -1.69
CA ALA A 136 1.15 -1.42 -0.35
C ALA A 136 0.23 -2.63 -0.37
N ILE A 137 0.40 -3.51 0.62
CA ILE A 137 -0.54 -4.57 0.95
C ILE A 137 -0.91 -4.44 2.41
N LEU A 138 -2.22 -4.47 2.69
CA LEU A 138 -2.78 -4.37 4.02
C LEU A 138 -3.53 -5.66 4.36
N ARG A 139 -3.31 -6.18 5.55
CA ARG A 139 -3.90 -7.43 6.06
C ARG A 139 -4.80 -7.18 7.26
N SER A 140 -5.75 -8.08 7.42
CA SER A 140 -6.54 -8.18 8.64
C SER A 140 -5.71 -8.70 9.82
N ARG A 141 -6.23 -8.51 11.02
CA ARG A 141 -5.68 -9.12 12.23
C ARG A 141 -5.65 -10.64 12.15
N THR A 142 -6.64 -11.24 11.50
CA THR A 142 -6.74 -12.69 11.33
C THR A 142 -5.59 -13.24 10.47
N LEU A 143 -5.21 -12.53 9.39
CA LEU A 143 -4.05 -12.89 8.58
C LEU A 143 -2.73 -12.59 9.28
N GLY A 144 -2.74 -11.69 10.27
CA GLY A 144 -1.59 -11.35 11.08
C GLY A 144 -0.59 -10.45 10.41
N ARG A 145 0.50 -10.18 11.15
CA ARG A 145 1.61 -9.35 10.69
C ARG A 145 2.37 -10.03 9.56
N PHE A 146 3.03 -9.22 8.75
CA PHE A 146 4.02 -9.72 7.82
C PHE A 146 5.28 -10.13 8.60
N SER A 147 5.89 -11.26 8.19
CA SER A 147 7.21 -11.65 8.69
C SER A 147 8.31 -10.97 7.89
N ASP A 148 9.45 -10.81 8.52
CA ASP A 148 10.68 -10.34 7.89
C ASP A 148 11.20 -11.33 6.84
#